data_409b184f52e3651912a4a4d5fd6e5f2f
#
_entry.id   409b184f52e3651912a4a4d5fd6e5f2f
#
_cell.length_a   1.000
_cell.length_b   1.000
_cell.length_c   1.000
_cell.angle_alpha   90.00
_cell.angle_beta   90.00
_cell.angle_gamma   90.00
#
_symmetry.space_group_name_H-M   'P 1'
#
loop_
_entity.id
_entity.type
_entity.pdbx_description
1 polymer ?
#
loop_
_entity_poly.entity_id
_entity_poly.type
_entity_poly.pdbx_seq_one_letter_code
_entity_poly.pdbx_strand_id
1 'polypeptide(L)'
;MSLDKQMTILVVDDSGTMRAMFKQMLNKIGFDNIVSALDGVDGIEKLQEHNIDLIISDWNMPNKDGLDFLKWVRHDEKCENIPFILATAQGDKSQQERGKKEGANNHIAKPFDAEELKAKIDETLGLKDEVAEKKREPRLIHGKVQMKVGHIQITDHLALGVLRHQIQTGGVSPKYFDLETLCMPGWNPIQESLEKGNVDAAFILAPIAMDLFGFGAPIKLVLLAHKNGSIFVRSNKDEINNYESLKDFFKYKVVDIPHKMSVHNMLAHKFLTDLGLKPGVPGKKAINVRFEVVPPVKMAGIIKENEEVAGFIVAEPIGSNAIAKGIAEFQFLSASLWKNHPCCVVAMRDEFISEYPDAVYEFTSLLVQAGKFIEQNKKKAAEIAVAFLDPKKELGLTISVLDKVLNEPQGITMNDLYPVLEDIDKIQRYMHDQMDIGVLIDVERFVDLKFADAACK
;
A
#
# COMPACT_ATOMS: atom_id res chain seq x y z
N MET A 1 19.83 4.38 -24.48
CA MET A 1 20.36 3.04 -24.88
C MET A 1 19.20 2.06 -24.75
N SER A 2 18.98 1.17 -25.75
CA SER A 2 17.95 0.12 -25.66
C SER A 2 18.41 -0.96 -24.70
N LEU A 3 17.47 -1.53 -23.93
CA LEU A 3 17.68 -2.72 -23.08
C LEU A 3 18.36 -3.83 -23.88
N ASP A 4 19.49 -4.33 -23.39
CA ASP A 4 20.09 -5.55 -23.94
C ASP A 4 19.29 -6.77 -23.46
N LYS A 5 18.43 -7.28 -24.32
CA LYS A 5 17.58 -8.45 -24.02
C LYS A 5 18.33 -9.77 -23.94
N GLN A 6 19.63 -9.77 -24.24
CA GLN A 6 20.52 -10.93 -24.12
C GLN A 6 21.11 -11.10 -22.72
N MET A 7 20.88 -10.14 -21.82
CA MET A 7 21.37 -10.20 -20.43
C MET A 7 20.92 -11.47 -19.72
N THR A 8 21.83 -12.06 -18.95
CA THR A 8 21.54 -13.19 -18.06
C THR A 8 21.18 -12.67 -16.67
N ILE A 9 19.97 -12.93 -16.21
CA ILE A 9 19.46 -12.46 -14.92
C ILE A 9 19.41 -13.63 -13.93
N LEU A 10 20.08 -13.46 -12.78
CA LEU A 10 19.99 -14.41 -11.66
C LEU A 10 18.85 -13.98 -10.74
N VAL A 11 17.86 -14.87 -10.57
CA VAL A 11 16.75 -14.71 -9.63
C VAL A 11 16.95 -15.64 -8.44
N VAL A 12 17.05 -15.09 -7.24
CA VAL A 12 17.27 -15.82 -5.99
C VAL A 12 16.09 -15.62 -5.06
N ASP A 13 15.35 -16.69 -4.74
CA ASP A 13 14.16 -16.66 -3.88
C ASP A 13 13.89 -18.09 -3.39
N ASP A 14 13.58 -18.30 -2.11
CA ASP A 14 13.32 -19.65 -1.56
C ASP A 14 11.98 -20.23 -2.03
N SER A 15 11.01 -19.37 -2.40
CA SER A 15 9.72 -19.79 -2.92
C SER A 15 9.78 -20.17 -4.40
N GLY A 16 9.49 -21.43 -4.73
CA GLY A 16 9.37 -21.89 -6.12
C GLY A 16 8.31 -21.12 -6.92
N THR A 17 7.24 -20.73 -6.26
CA THR A 17 6.16 -19.92 -6.87
C THR A 17 6.68 -18.53 -7.22
N MET A 18 7.45 -17.89 -6.34
CA MET A 18 8.01 -16.57 -6.63
C MET A 18 9.04 -16.62 -7.75
N ARG A 19 9.92 -17.64 -7.78
CA ARG A 19 10.85 -17.81 -8.91
C ARG A 19 10.12 -17.99 -10.24
N ALA A 20 9.01 -18.74 -10.26
CA ALA A 20 8.18 -18.90 -11.45
C ALA A 20 7.52 -17.57 -11.88
N MET A 21 7.01 -16.78 -10.92
CA MET A 21 6.46 -15.44 -11.16
C MET A 21 7.50 -14.47 -11.73
N PHE A 22 8.69 -14.43 -11.14
CA PHE A 22 9.80 -13.63 -11.68
C PHE A 22 10.12 -14.01 -13.13
N LYS A 23 10.25 -15.31 -13.39
CA LYS A 23 10.51 -15.80 -14.74
C LYS A 23 9.42 -15.38 -15.73
N GLN A 24 8.15 -15.49 -15.34
CA GLN A 24 7.03 -15.07 -16.19
C GLN A 24 7.05 -13.55 -16.45
N MET A 25 7.30 -12.73 -15.42
CA MET A 25 7.38 -11.28 -15.56
C MET A 25 8.57 -10.86 -16.42
N LEU A 26 9.75 -11.44 -16.19
CA LEU A 26 10.96 -11.16 -16.97
C LEU A 26 10.77 -11.55 -18.44
N ASN A 27 10.19 -12.72 -18.73
CA ASN A 27 9.84 -13.11 -20.10
C ASN A 27 8.85 -12.13 -20.75
N LYS A 28 7.84 -11.64 -19.99
CA LYS A 28 6.90 -10.63 -20.49
C LYS A 28 7.57 -9.30 -20.83
N ILE A 29 8.62 -8.95 -20.09
CA ILE A 29 9.46 -7.75 -20.34
C ILE A 29 10.40 -7.97 -21.55
N GLY A 30 10.68 -9.24 -21.88
CA GLY A 30 11.51 -9.67 -23.03
C GLY A 30 12.90 -10.15 -22.67
N PHE A 31 13.14 -10.60 -21.43
CA PHE A 31 14.35 -11.30 -21.01
C PHE A 31 14.09 -12.81 -20.99
N ASP A 32 14.91 -13.57 -21.71
CA ASP A 32 14.76 -15.03 -21.84
C ASP A 32 15.85 -15.79 -21.07
N ASN A 33 17.01 -15.17 -20.82
CA ASN A 33 18.14 -15.79 -20.12
C ASN A 33 18.01 -15.61 -18.60
N ILE A 34 17.31 -16.54 -17.96
CA ILE A 34 17.01 -16.46 -16.52
C ILE A 34 17.58 -17.69 -15.81
N VAL A 35 18.53 -17.44 -14.90
CA VAL A 35 19.09 -18.44 -13.97
C VAL A 35 18.35 -18.30 -12.65
N SER A 36 18.02 -19.41 -11.99
CA SER A 36 17.31 -19.42 -10.71
C SER A 36 18.13 -20.08 -9.62
N ALA A 37 18.08 -19.53 -8.42
CA ALA A 37 18.69 -20.08 -7.21
C ALA A 37 17.70 -20.09 -6.03
N LEU A 38 17.90 -21.01 -5.08
CA LEU A 38 17.00 -21.24 -3.95
C LEU A 38 17.29 -20.31 -2.75
N ASP A 39 18.53 -19.91 -2.58
CA ASP A 39 19.01 -19.03 -1.52
C ASP A 39 20.37 -18.42 -1.89
N GLY A 40 20.96 -17.63 -0.98
CA GLY A 40 22.23 -16.98 -1.25
C GLY A 40 23.42 -17.95 -1.40
N VAL A 41 23.34 -19.19 -0.90
CA VAL A 41 24.39 -20.20 -1.08
C VAL A 41 24.34 -20.73 -2.51
N ASP A 42 23.15 -21.17 -2.97
CA ASP A 42 22.93 -21.59 -4.36
C ASP A 42 23.21 -20.43 -5.33
N GLY A 43 22.85 -19.19 -4.95
CA GLY A 43 23.18 -17.98 -5.71
C GLY A 43 24.69 -17.81 -5.98
N ILE A 44 25.54 -18.08 -4.97
CA ILE A 44 26.99 -18.05 -5.11
C ILE A 44 27.49 -19.15 -6.10
N GLU A 45 26.93 -20.35 -6.02
CA GLU A 45 27.24 -21.43 -6.95
C GLU A 45 26.88 -21.03 -8.38
N LYS A 46 25.71 -20.44 -8.60
CA LYS A 46 25.29 -19.95 -9.92
C LYS A 46 26.17 -18.84 -10.49
N LEU A 47 26.71 -17.96 -9.66
CA LEU A 47 27.69 -16.95 -10.07
C LEU A 47 29.01 -17.53 -10.51
N GLN A 48 29.39 -18.73 -10.03
CA GLN A 48 30.57 -19.43 -10.46
C GLN A 48 30.38 -20.21 -11.78
N GLU A 49 29.10 -20.63 -12.05
CA GLU A 49 28.76 -21.44 -13.23
C GLU A 49 28.38 -20.60 -14.44
N HIS A 50 27.84 -19.39 -14.23
CA HIS A 50 27.23 -18.54 -15.26
C HIS A 50 27.79 -17.13 -15.24
N ASN A 51 27.86 -16.48 -16.40
CA ASN A 51 28.09 -15.05 -16.50
C ASN A 51 26.74 -14.34 -16.24
N ILE A 52 26.61 -13.68 -15.11
CA ILE A 52 25.42 -13.00 -14.67
C ILE A 52 25.59 -11.49 -14.88
N ASP A 53 24.62 -10.85 -15.50
CA ASP A 53 24.61 -9.40 -15.80
C ASP A 53 23.74 -8.60 -14.80
N LEU A 54 22.80 -9.25 -14.10
CA LEU A 54 21.94 -8.65 -13.11
C LEU A 54 21.50 -9.68 -12.07
N ILE A 55 21.51 -9.31 -10.80
CA ILE A 55 20.98 -10.14 -9.70
C ILE A 55 19.70 -9.51 -9.16
N ILE A 56 18.64 -10.34 -9.00
CA ILE A 56 17.43 -10.00 -8.28
C ILE A 56 17.26 -11.02 -7.16
N SER A 57 17.40 -10.62 -5.91
CA SER A 57 17.39 -11.53 -4.76
C SER A 57 16.32 -11.16 -3.76
N ASP A 58 15.56 -12.15 -3.28
CA ASP A 58 14.76 -11.96 -2.08
C ASP A 58 15.63 -11.60 -0.88
N TRP A 59 15.05 -10.87 0.07
CA TRP A 59 15.70 -10.52 1.33
C TRP A 59 15.71 -11.70 2.30
N ASN A 60 14.55 -12.34 2.50
CA ASN A 60 14.37 -13.37 3.52
C ASN A 60 14.48 -14.77 2.94
N MET A 61 15.62 -15.38 3.04
CA MET A 61 15.89 -16.75 2.57
C MET A 61 16.59 -17.58 3.66
N PRO A 62 16.42 -18.91 3.67
CA PRO A 62 17.18 -19.79 4.56
C PRO A 62 18.67 -19.80 4.22
N ASN A 63 19.48 -20.40 5.08
CA ASN A 63 20.93 -20.60 4.95
C ASN A 63 21.72 -19.29 4.80
N LYS A 64 21.55 -18.54 3.73
CA LYS A 64 22.13 -17.21 3.49
C LYS A 64 21.07 -16.28 2.96
N ASP A 65 20.72 -15.24 3.74
CA ASP A 65 19.74 -14.24 3.35
C ASP A 65 20.24 -13.30 2.24
N GLY A 66 19.35 -12.49 1.67
CA GLY A 66 19.68 -11.61 0.55
C GLY A 66 20.69 -10.53 0.89
N LEU A 67 20.71 -10.06 2.15
CA LEU A 67 21.69 -9.07 2.59
C LEU A 67 23.08 -9.68 2.72
N ASP A 68 23.18 -10.86 3.30
CA ASP A 68 24.47 -11.57 3.44
C ASP A 68 24.98 -12.08 2.08
N PHE A 69 24.07 -12.41 1.15
CA PHE A 69 24.42 -12.69 -0.24
C PHE A 69 24.96 -11.44 -0.95
N LEU A 70 24.31 -10.28 -0.82
CA LEU A 70 24.77 -9.00 -1.33
C LEU A 70 26.18 -8.65 -0.83
N LYS A 71 26.42 -8.77 0.49
CA LYS A 71 27.74 -8.52 1.07
C LYS A 71 28.80 -9.41 0.45
N TRP A 72 28.50 -10.69 0.27
CA TRP A 72 29.44 -11.62 -0.39
C TRP A 72 29.74 -11.18 -1.83
N VAL A 73 28.69 -10.84 -2.62
CA VAL A 73 28.84 -10.34 -4.00
C VAL A 73 29.71 -9.09 -4.04
N ARG A 74 29.57 -8.16 -3.11
CA ARG A 74 30.37 -6.91 -3.06
C ARG A 74 31.83 -7.10 -2.59
N HIS A 75 32.16 -8.26 -2.01
CA HIS A 75 33.50 -8.59 -1.59
C HIS A 75 34.23 -9.52 -2.57
N ASP A 76 33.56 -10.06 -3.58
CA ASP A 76 34.18 -10.92 -4.59
C ASP A 76 34.58 -10.07 -5.81
N GLU A 77 35.90 -10.07 -6.14
CA GLU A 77 36.48 -9.25 -7.22
C GLU A 77 35.84 -9.48 -8.60
N LYS A 78 35.22 -10.64 -8.85
CA LYS A 78 34.56 -10.95 -10.12
C LYS A 78 33.11 -10.48 -10.18
N CYS A 79 32.46 -10.37 -9.03
CA CYS A 79 31.03 -10.14 -8.92
C CYS A 79 30.69 -8.75 -8.34
N GLU A 80 31.67 -8.03 -7.77
CA GLU A 80 31.45 -6.78 -7.02
C GLU A 80 30.67 -5.69 -7.80
N ASN A 81 30.81 -5.68 -9.12
CA ASN A 81 30.22 -4.70 -10.00
C ASN A 81 28.88 -5.17 -10.62
N ILE A 82 28.43 -6.40 -10.36
CA ILE A 82 27.16 -6.88 -10.89
C ILE A 82 26.01 -6.06 -10.26
N PRO A 83 25.15 -5.44 -11.07
CA PRO A 83 23.96 -4.77 -10.57
C PRO A 83 23.09 -5.68 -9.72
N PHE A 84 22.63 -5.19 -8.55
CA PHE A 84 21.92 -5.98 -7.56
C PHE A 84 20.64 -5.27 -7.11
N ILE A 85 19.49 -5.93 -7.30
CA ILE A 85 18.19 -5.51 -6.83
C ILE A 85 17.76 -6.41 -5.68
N LEU A 86 17.42 -5.82 -4.52
CA LEU A 86 16.86 -6.56 -3.39
C LEU A 86 15.33 -6.52 -3.47
N ALA A 87 14.70 -7.69 -3.49
CA ALA A 87 13.25 -7.83 -3.33
C ALA A 87 12.93 -7.91 -1.83
N THR A 88 12.20 -6.92 -1.32
CA THR A 88 11.91 -6.78 0.11
C THR A 88 10.41 -6.97 0.38
N ALA A 89 10.06 -7.33 1.62
CA ALA A 89 8.67 -7.25 2.04
C ALA A 89 8.18 -5.79 1.99
N GLN A 90 6.93 -5.61 1.65
CA GLN A 90 6.29 -4.31 1.54
C GLN A 90 6.44 -3.48 2.84
N GLY A 91 6.86 -2.22 2.72
CA GLY A 91 6.91 -1.26 3.83
C GLY A 91 8.12 -1.38 4.76
N ASP A 92 9.16 -2.15 4.42
CA ASP A 92 10.36 -2.27 5.25
C ASP A 92 11.48 -1.33 4.79
N LYS A 93 11.33 -0.03 5.09
CA LYS A 93 12.37 0.98 4.80
C LYS A 93 13.68 0.70 5.52
N SER A 94 13.65 0.06 6.69
CA SER A 94 14.87 -0.29 7.41
C SER A 94 15.71 -1.30 6.62
N GLN A 95 15.06 -2.26 5.95
CA GLN A 95 15.72 -3.17 5.03
C GLN A 95 16.27 -2.44 3.81
N GLN A 96 15.52 -1.52 3.22
CA GLN A 96 15.96 -0.75 2.06
C GLN A 96 17.21 0.08 2.38
N GLU A 97 17.23 0.80 3.50
CA GLU A 97 18.39 1.58 3.95
C GLU A 97 19.62 0.71 4.25
N ARG A 98 19.39 -0.45 4.89
CA ARG A 98 20.47 -1.43 5.13
C ARG A 98 21.03 -1.99 3.82
N GLY A 99 20.16 -2.39 2.88
CA GLY A 99 20.57 -2.87 1.56
C GLY A 99 21.38 -1.83 0.80
N LYS A 100 20.94 -0.57 0.82
CA LYS A 100 21.65 0.55 0.19
C LYS A 100 23.03 0.78 0.80
N LYS A 101 23.17 0.74 2.13
CA LYS A 101 24.45 0.86 2.83
C LYS A 101 25.44 -0.26 2.46
N GLU A 102 24.93 -1.46 2.22
CA GLU A 102 25.73 -2.62 1.83
C GLU A 102 25.95 -2.71 0.31
N GLY A 103 25.50 -1.72 -0.47
CA GLY A 103 25.80 -1.58 -1.89
C GLY A 103 24.78 -2.19 -2.85
N ALA A 104 23.51 -2.39 -2.43
CA ALA A 104 22.43 -2.68 -3.38
C ALA A 104 22.23 -1.48 -4.31
N ASN A 105 22.10 -1.76 -5.62
CA ASN A 105 21.86 -0.71 -6.62
C ASN A 105 20.42 -0.22 -6.56
N ASN A 106 19.48 -1.13 -6.25
CA ASN A 106 18.06 -0.81 -6.14
C ASN A 106 17.35 -1.81 -5.23
N HIS A 107 16.08 -1.52 -4.95
CA HIS A 107 15.17 -2.44 -4.27
C HIS A 107 13.79 -2.43 -4.94
N ILE A 108 13.06 -3.54 -4.81
CA ILE A 108 11.68 -3.66 -5.23
C ILE A 108 10.84 -4.27 -4.10
N ALA A 109 9.71 -3.63 -3.76
CA ALA A 109 8.86 -4.11 -2.67
C ALA A 109 7.79 -5.08 -3.19
N LYS A 110 7.72 -6.28 -2.61
CA LYS A 110 6.70 -7.30 -2.92
C LYS A 110 5.34 -6.91 -2.30
N PRO A 111 4.19 -7.10 -2.99
CA PRO A 111 4.05 -7.61 -4.36
C PRO A 111 4.26 -6.51 -5.41
N PHE A 112 4.81 -6.86 -6.55
CA PHE A 112 5.04 -5.98 -7.70
C PHE A 112 4.55 -6.65 -9.00
N ASP A 113 4.38 -5.88 -10.05
CA ASP A 113 4.03 -6.36 -11.37
C ASP A 113 5.21 -6.28 -12.37
N ALA A 114 4.96 -6.67 -13.62
CA ALA A 114 6.00 -6.69 -14.65
C ALA A 114 6.45 -5.27 -15.05
N GLU A 115 5.60 -4.26 -14.94
CA GLU A 115 5.92 -2.86 -15.28
C GLU A 115 6.79 -2.24 -14.19
N GLU A 116 6.46 -2.49 -12.92
CA GLU A 116 7.28 -2.08 -11.77
C GLU A 116 8.65 -2.74 -11.80
N LEU A 117 8.71 -4.05 -12.08
CA LEU A 117 9.97 -4.78 -12.20
C LEU A 117 10.82 -4.20 -13.34
N LYS A 118 10.21 -3.92 -14.51
CA LYS A 118 10.90 -3.29 -15.64
C LYS A 118 11.47 -1.93 -15.26
N ALA A 119 10.69 -1.07 -14.63
CA ALA A 119 11.13 0.25 -14.21
C ALA A 119 12.34 0.17 -13.27
N LYS A 120 12.35 -0.79 -12.33
CA LYS A 120 13.48 -1.00 -11.42
C LYS A 120 14.73 -1.54 -12.12
N ILE A 121 14.57 -2.40 -13.11
CA ILE A 121 15.69 -2.87 -13.95
C ILE A 121 16.26 -1.71 -14.75
N ASP A 122 15.43 -0.92 -15.42
CA ASP A 122 15.84 0.25 -16.22
C ASP A 122 16.61 1.27 -15.35
N GLU A 123 16.08 1.58 -14.15
CA GLU A 123 16.73 2.45 -13.17
C GLU A 123 18.11 1.91 -12.73
N THR A 124 18.19 0.61 -12.45
CA THR A 124 19.40 -0.07 -11.98
C THR A 124 20.50 -0.08 -13.03
N LEU A 125 20.14 -0.25 -14.29
CA LEU A 125 21.06 -0.31 -15.42
C LEU A 125 21.42 1.08 -15.99
N GLY A 126 20.88 2.16 -15.37
CA GLY A 126 21.09 3.51 -15.87
C GLY A 126 20.47 3.76 -17.25
N LEU A 127 19.57 2.88 -17.66
CA LEU A 127 18.75 3.05 -18.84
C LEU A 127 17.62 4.03 -18.46
N LYS A 128 18.00 5.23 -18.10
CA LYS A 128 17.01 6.30 -18.05
C LYS A 128 16.38 6.33 -19.45
N ASP A 129 15.13 5.89 -19.57
CA ASP A 129 14.27 6.68 -20.43
C ASP A 129 14.65 8.11 -20.04
N GLU A 130 14.92 8.95 -21.04
CA GLU A 130 14.80 10.37 -20.93
C GLU A 130 13.33 10.66 -20.56
N VAL A 131 12.91 10.26 -19.37
CA VAL A 131 12.02 11.05 -18.56
C VAL A 131 12.89 12.27 -18.29
N ALA A 132 12.98 13.06 -19.35
CA ALA A 132 13.49 14.39 -19.38
C ALA A 132 13.39 14.95 -17.97
N GLU A 133 14.39 15.66 -17.49
CA GLU A 133 14.13 16.94 -16.87
C GLU A 133 13.05 17.60 -17.72
N LYS A 134 11.80 17.19 -17.50
CA LYS A 134 10.64 17.95 -17.96
C LYS A 134 10.92 19.30 -17.34
N LYS A 135 11.34 20.26 -18.14
CA LYS A 135 11.19 21.67 -17.80
C LYS A 135 9.85 21.71 -17.11
N ARG A 136 9.87 21.92 -15.77
CA ARG A 136 8.65 21.92 -14.96
C ARG A 136 7.69 22.81 -15.73
N GLU A 137 6.65 22.20 -16.31
CA GLU A 137 5.58 22.98 -16.94
C GLU A 137 5.15 24.00 -15.90
N PRO A 138 4.86 25.24 -16.28
CA PRO A 138 4.50 26.24 -15.28
C PRO A 138 3.35 25.68 -14.45
N ARG A 139 3.62 25.43 -13.15
CA ARG A 139 2.62 24.86 -12.23
C ARG A 139 1.36 25.73 -12.12
N LEU A 140 1.47 27.01 -12.47
CA LEU A 140 0.36 27.97 -12.51
C LEU A 140 -0.17 28.12 -13.94
N ILE A 141 -1.40 27.69 -14.15
CA ILE A 141 -2.15 27.89 -15.39
C ILE A 141 -3.36 28.76 -15.06
N HIS A 142 -3.48 29.93 -15.68
CA HIS A 142 -4.56 30.90 -15.41
C HIS A 142 -4.71 31.26 -13.91
N GLY A 143 -3.61 31.30 -13.17
CA GLY A 143 -3.60 31.63 -11.74
C GLY A 143 -3.94 30.47 -10.80
N LYS A 144 -4.14 29.26 -11.33
CA LYS A 144 -4.38 28.04 -10.53
C LYS A 144 -3.18 27.10 -10.62
N VAL A 145 -2.86 26.45 -9.49
CA VAL A 145 -1.82 25.41 -9.47
C VAL A 145 -2.39 24.09 -9.95
N GLN A 146 -1.65 23.35 -10.77
CA GLN A 146 -1.98 21.98 -11.15
C GLN A 146 -1.65 21.07 -9.98
N MET A 147 -2.68 20.56 -9.27
CA MET A 147 -2.54 19.71 -8.09
C MET A 147 -2.78 18.25 -8.46
N LYS A 148 -1.76 17.40 -8.27
CA LYS A 148 -1.81 15.95 -8.53
C LYS A 148 -2.02 15.18 -7.24
N VAL A 149 -3.09 14.38 -7.17
CA VAL A 149 -3.46 13.62 -5.98
C VAL A 149 -3.52 12.13 -6.28
N GLY A 150 -2.69 11.33 -5.60
CA GLY A 150 -2.65 9.88 -5.72
C GLY A 150 -3.74 9.18 -4.90
N HIS A 151 -4.36 8.12 -5.45
CA HIS A 151 -5.34 7.30 -4.75
C HIS A 151 -5.42 5.87 -5.29
N ILE A 152 -6.09 4.95 -4.56
CA ILE A 152 -6.46 3.60 -5.04
C ILE A 152 -7.99 3.41 -5.02
N GLN A 153 -8.46 2.26 -5.51
CA GLN A 153 -9.89 1.94 -5.72
C GLN A 153 -10.57 1.38 -4.46
N ILE A 154 -10.67 2.19 -3.39
CA ILE A 154 -11.35 1.84 -2.13
C ILE A 154 -12.23 2.99 -1.64
N THR A 155 -13.24 2.68 -0.81
CA THR A 155 -14.16 3.70 -0.27
C THR A 155 -13.46 4.73 0.62
N ASP A 156 -12.33 4.40 1.20
CA ASP A 156 -11.50 5.28 2.02
C ASP A 156 -11.13 6.59 1.30
N HIS A 157 -11.12 6.56 -0.03
CA HIS A 157 -10.78 7.70 -0.90
C HIS A 157 -12.01 8.37 -1.55
N LEU A 158 -13.23 8.02 -1.10
CA LEU A 158 -14.45 8.49 -1.75
C LEU A 158 -14.68 10.01 -1.63
N ALA A 159 -14.20 10.66 -0.56
CA ALA A 159 -14.27 12.12 -0.45
C ALA A 159 -13.57 12.81 -1.64
N LEU A 160 -12.42 12.29 -2.07
CA LEU A 160 -11.73 12.75 -3.29
C LEU A 160 -12.57 12.49 -4.55
N GLY A 161 -13.20 11.30 -4.63
CA GLY A 161 -14.06 10.94 -5.76
C GLY A 161 -15.28 11.87 -5.89
N VAL A 162 -15.90 12.23 -4.76
CA VAL A 162 -17.03 13.19 -4.72
C VAL A 162 -16.57 14.59 -5.10
N LEU A 163 -15.44 15.07 -4.55
CA LEU A 163 -14.88 16.37 -4.91
C LEU A 163 -14.58 16.44 -6.42
N ARG A 164 -13.89 15.42 -6.95
CA ARG A 164 -13.64 15.32 -8.41
C ARG A 164 -14.93 15.37 -9.22
N HIS A 165 -15.95 14.61 -8.84
CA HIS A 165 -17.25 14.61 -9.53
C HIS A 165 -17.91 15.99 -9.49
N GLN A 166 -17.90 16.67 -8.34
CA GLN A 166 -18.49 18.00 -8.18
C GLN A 166 -17.76 19.06 -9.04
N ILE A 167 -16.43 18.97 -9.14
CA ILE A 167 -15.64 19.83 -10.04
C ILE A 167 -16.01 19.56 -11.50
N GLN A 168 -16.04 18.30 -11.92
CA GLN A 168 -16.33 17.91 -13.30
C GLN A 168 -17.75 18.27 -13.75
N THR A 169 -18.71 18.28 -12.83
CA THR A 169 -20.12 18.64 -13.13
C THR A 169 -20.43 20.12 -12.91
N GLY A 170 -19.44 20.93 -12.53
CA GLY A 170 -19.60 22.35 -12.29
C GLY A 170 -20.29 22.72 -10.97
N GLY A 171 -20.49 21.74 -10.07
CA GLY A 171 -21.04 21.98 -8.73
C GLY A 171 -20.06 22.68 -7.79
N VAL A 172 -18.77 22.54 -8.04
CA VAL A 172 -17.66 23.19 -7.31
C VAL A 172 -16.66 23.73 -8.34
N SER A 173 -16.15 24.93 -8.12
CA SER A 173 -15.11 25.54 -8.94
C SER A 173 -13.99 26.04 -8.04
N PRO A 174 -12.91 25.25 -7.85
CA PRO A 174 -11.78 25.68 -7.04
C PRO A 174 -11.16 26.97 -7.58
N LYS A 175 -10.77 27.85 -6.67
CA LYS A 175 -10.19 29.15 -7.01
C LYS A 175 -8.68 29.07 -7.23
N TYR A 176 -8.00 28.23 -6.42
CA TYR A 176 -6.53 28.22 -6.34
C TYR A 176 -5.88 27.03 -7.02
N PHE A 177 -6.63 25.96 -7.35
CA PHE A 177 -6.08 24.78 -7.99
C PHE A 177 -6.98 24.17 -9.07
N ASP A 178 -6.36 23.43 -9.98
CA ASP A 178 -7.01 22.46 -10.86
C ASP A 178 -6.61 21.05 -10.42
N LEU A 179 -7.59 20.18 -10.21
CA LEU A 179 -7.41 18.85 -9.63
C LEU A 179 -7.15 17.78 -10.70
N GLU A 180 -6.01 17.12 -10.62
CA GLU A 180 -5.72 15.88 -11.33
C GLU A 180 -5.65 14.72 -10.32
N THR A 181 -6.45 13.67 -10.53
CA THR A 181 -6.42 12.48 -9.66
C THR A 181 -5.78 11.31 -10.39
N LEU A 182 -4.80 10.66 -9.74
CA LEU A 182 -4.04 9.55 -10.30
C LEU A 182 -4.40 8.28 -9.54
N CYS A 183 -5.16 7.39 -10.21
CA CYS A 183 -5.51 6.07 -9.65
C CYS A 183 -4.35 5.10 -9.83
N MET A 184 -3.87 4.53 -8.74
CA MET A 184 -2.73 3.63 -8.73
C MET A 184 -3.15 2.20 -8.36
N PRO A 185 -2.39 1.17 -8.80
CA PRO A 185 -2.79 -0.23 -8.62
C PRO A 185 -2.62 -0.75 -7.18
N GLY A 186 -1.93 0.01 -6.31
CA GLY A 186 -1.68 -0.42 -4.94
C GLY A 186 -0.90 0.62 -4.13
N TRP A 187 -0.49 0.21 -2.93
CA TRP A 187 0.13 1.13 -1.96
C TRP A 187 1.57 1.52 -2.30
N ASN A 188 2.38 0.61 -2.89
CA ASN A 188 3.76 0.91 -3.27
C ASN A 188 3.87 2.02 -4.31
N PRO A 189 3.11 1.99 -5.43
CA PRO A 189 3.11 3.08 -6.40
C PRO A 189 2.71 4.44 -5.80
N ILE A 190 1.75 4.47 -4.84
CA ILE A 190 1.39 5.70 -4.14
C ILE A 190 2.54 6.20 -3.28
N GLN A 191 3.13 5.32 -2.47
CA GLN A 191 4.27 5.63 -1.61
C GLN A 191 5.42 6.22 -2.44
N GLU A 192 5.82 5.53 -3.49
CA GLU A 192 6.92 5.94 -4.37
C GLU A 192 6.61 7.25 -5.10
N SER A 193 5.37 7.44 -5.56
CA SER A 193 4.96 8.68 -6.25
C SER A 193 4.99 9.89 -5.32
N LEU A 194 4.56 9.73 -4.06
CA LEU A 194 4.62 10.80 -3.06
C LEU A 194 6.07 11.13 -2.69
N GLU A 195 6.91 10.10 -2.51
CA GLU A 195 8.33 10.25 -2.16
C GLU A 195 9.13 10.92 -3.27
N LYS A 196 8.92 10.52 -4.54
CA LYS A 196 9.60 11.09 -5.70
C LYS A 196 9.04 12.43 -6.18
N GLY A 197 7.90 12.89 -5.63
CA GLY A 197 7.25 14.13 -6.05
C GLY A 197 6.50 14.04 -7.38
N ASN A 198 6.10 12.84 -7.79
CA ASN A 198 5.22 12.63 -8.95
C ASN A 198 3.77 13.06 -8.65
N VAL A 199 3.39 13.09 -7.37
CA VAL A 199 2.16 13.65 -6.85
C VAL A 199 2.45 14.67 -5.75
N ASP A 200 1.57 15.66 -5.60
CA ASP A 200 1.67 16.71 -4.58
C ASP A 200 1.05 16.26 -3.26
N ALA A 201 0.00 15.44 -3.35
CA ALA A 201 -0.67 14.81 -2.23
C ALA A 201 -1.06 13.37 -2.54
N ALA A 202 -1.30 12.59 -1.51
CA ALA A 202 -1.79 11.23 -1.64
C ALA A 202 -2.79 10.88 -0.53
N PHE A 203 -3.81 10.12 -0.90
CA PHE A 203 -4.63 9.37 0.03
C PHE A 203 -3.88 8.07 0.32
N ILE A 204 -3.35 7.92 1.52
CA ILE A 204 -2.40 6.86 1.85
C ILE A 204 -2.68 6.32 3.27
N LEU A 205 -2.32 5.06 3.51
CA LEU A 205 -2.38 4.47 4.86
C LEU A 205 -1.55 5.29 5.85
N ALA A 206 -2.12 5.63 7.00
CA ALA A 206 -1.44 6.43 8.02
C ALA A 206 -0.06 5.85 8.40
N PRO A 207 0.10 4.54 8.66
CA PRO A 207 1.42 3.98 9.00
C PRO A 207 2.45 4.10 7.87
N ILE A 208 2.04 4.05 6.58
CA ILE A 208 2.98 4.28 5.47
C ILE A 208 3.45 5.73 5.46
N ALA A 209 2.54 6.69 5.64
CA ALA A 209 2.89 8.10 5.67
C ALA A 209 3.81 8.42 6.87
N MET A 210 3.56 7.81 8.04
CA MET A 210 4.41 7.93 9.23
C MET A 210 5.82 7.37 8.99
N ASP A 211 5.91 6.21 8.35
CA ASP A 211 7.17 5.56 8.00
C ASP A 211 7.97 6.42 7.00
N LEU A 212 7.31 6.94 5.96
CA LEU A 212 7.90 7.89 5.01
C LEU A 212 8.50 9.11 5.72
N PHE A 213 7.72 9.73 6.60
CA PHE A 213 8.17 10.88 7.38
C PHE A 213 9.35 10.52 8.31
N GLY A 214 9.28 9.36 8.98
CA GLY A 214 10.33 8.86 9.87
C GLY A 214 11.67 8.64 9.15
N PHE A 215 11.64 8.28 7.87
CA PHE A 215 12.82 8.16 7.01
C PHE A 215 13.17 9.45 6.26
N GLY A 216 12.59 10.59 6.66
CA GLY A 216 12.99 11.91 6.21
C GLY A 216 12.29 12.40 4.94
N ALA A 217 11.22 11.74 4.47
CA ALA A 217 10.43 12.28 3.38
C ALA A 217 9.77 13.62 3.81
N PRO A 218 9.89 14.69 3.00
CA PRO A 218 9.36 16.00 3.35
C PRO A 218 7.85 16.05 3.09
N ILE A 219 7.07 15.44 3.98
CA ILE A 219 5.60 15.36 3.89
C ILE A 219 4.95 15.68 5.23
N LYS A 220 3.70 16.11 5.19
CA LYS A 220 2.83 16.34 6.35
C LYS A 220 1.50 15.61 6.17
N LEU A 221 0.92 15.17 7.27
CA LEU A 221 -0.49 14.83 7.36
C LEU A 221 -1.27 16.12 7.53
N VAL A 222 -2.16 16.43 6.59
CA VAL A 222 -2.98 17.67 6.61
C VAL A 222 -4.44 17.41 6.97
N LEU A 223 -4.93 16.18 6.77
CA LEU A 223 -6.31 15.79 7.06
C LEU A 223 -6.41 14.26 7.17
N LEU A 224 -7.41 13.73 7.87
CA LEU A 224 -7.80 12.32 7.67
C LEU A 224 -8.51 12.18 6.33
N ALA A 225 -8.45 10.99 5.72
CA ALA A 225 -9.28 10.65 4.57
C ALA A 225 -10.65 10.13 5.02
N HIS A 226 -10.69 9.43 6.14
CA HIS A 226 -11.88 8.85 6.75
C HIS A 226 -11.58 8.31 8.15
N LYS A 227 -12.63 7.88 8.86
CA LYS A 227 -12.54 7.06 10.08
C LYS A 227 -13.28 5.74 9.88
N ASN A 228 -12.89 4.66 10.57
CA ASN A 228 -13.45 3.30 10.42
C ASN A 228 -13.34 2.76 8.98
N GLY A 229 -14.35 2.02 8.49
CA GLY A 229 -14.52 1.68 7.07
C GLY A 229 -13.82 0.41 6.62
N SER A 230 -13.27 -0.37 7.54
CA SER A 230 -12.65 -1.66 7.23
C SER A 230 -13.50 -2.81 7.75
N ILE A 231 -13.46 -3.92 7.03
CA ILE A 231 -14.18 -5.15 7.34
C ILE A 231 -13.21 -6.32 7.40
N PHE A 232 -13.41 -7.20 8.37
CA PHE A 232 -12.82 -8.52 8.37
C PHE A 232 -13.86 -9.52 7.89
N VAL A 233 -13.50 -10.29 6.87
CA VAL A 233 -14.31 -11.40 6.37
C VAL A 233 -13.52 -12.70 6.47
N ARG A 234 -14.24 -13.82 6.69
CA ARG A 234 -13.65 -15.15 6.78
C ARG A 234 -14.14 -16.05 5.66
N SER A 235 -13.41 -17.14 5.43
CA SER A 235 -13.86 -18.19 4.52
C SER A 235 -15.18 -18.79 5.05
N ASN A 236 -16.08 -19.12 4.13
CA ASN A 236 -17.36 -19.78 4.41
C ASN A 236 -17.31 -21.31 4.30
N LYS A 237 -16.09 -21.88 4.31
CA LYS A 237 -15.89 -23.32 4.12
C LYS A 237 -16.08 -24.16 5.38
N ASP A 238 -16.07 -23.54 6.58
CA ASP A 238 -16.20 -24.23 7.86
C ASP A 238 -17.28 -23.55 8.73
N GLU A 239 -18.09 -24.33 9.45
CA GLU A 239 -19.04 -23.84 10.44
C GLU A 239 -18.33 -23.43 11.72
N ILE A 240 -18.60 -22.21 12.20
CA ILE A 240 -18.04 -21.67 13.44
C ILE A 240 -19.19 -21.38 14.40
N ASN A 241 -19.23 -22.12 15.53
CA ASN A 241 -20.32 -22.08 16.47
C ASN A 241 -19.98 -21.41 17.81
N ASN A 242 -18.69 -21.24 18.14
CA ASN A 242 -18.24 -20.66 19.41
C ASN A 242 -16.81 -20.14 19.32
N TYR A 243 -16.31 -19.58 20.43
CA TYR A 243 -14.97 -19.00 20.54
C TYR A 243 -13.83 -20.02 20.24
N GLU A 244 -13.92 -21.23 20.75
CA GLU A 244 -12.88 -22.25 20.53
C GLU A 244 -12.84 -22.71 19.08
N SER A 245 -14.01 -22.91 18.44
CA SER A 245 -14.07 -23.23 17.01
C SER A 245 -13.55 -22.09 16.14
N LEU A 246 -13.75 -20.82 16.53
CA LEU A 246 -13.20 -19.66 15.85
C LEU A 246 -11.66 -19.61 15.97
N LYS A 247 -11.13 -19.88 17.15
CA LYS A 247 -9.69 -19.97 17.39
C LYS A 247 -9.04 -21.09 16.58
N ASP A 248 -9.62 -22.29 16.59
CA ASP A 248 -9.11 -23.42 15.82
C ASP A 248 -9.19 -23.20 14.32
N PHE A 249 -10.23 -22.49 13.85
CA PHE A 249 -10.39 -22.10 12.45
C PHE A 249 -9.23 -21.27 11.91
N PHE A 250 -8.72 -20.30 12.67
CA PHE A 250 -7.60 -19.45 12.24
C PHE A 250 -6.22 -20.08 12.48
N LYS A 251 -6.12 -21.07 13.38
CA LYS A 251 -4.85 -21.65 13.78
C LYS A 251 -4.16 -22.36 12.60
N TYR A 252 -2.90 -22.03 12.36
CA TYR A 252 -2.05 -22.53 11.27
C TYR A 252 -2.52 -22.18 9.85
N LYS A 253 -3.43 -21.21 9.72
CA LYS A 253 -3.90 -20.71 8.44
C LYS A 253 -3.33 -19.32 8.12
N VAL A 254 -3.70 -18.83 6.95
CA VAL A 254 -3.31 -17.51 6.42
C VAL A 254 -4.45 -16.51 6.63
N VAL A 255 -4.09 -15.28 6.95
CA VAL A 255 -4.99 -14.12 6.90
C VAL A 255 -4.34 -13.06 6.00
N ASP A 256 -5.06 -12.67 4.95
CA ASP A 256 -4.56 -11.67 4.02
C ASP A 256 -4.76 -10.25 4.58
N ILE A 257 -3.74 -9.42 4.41
CA ILE A 257 -3.72 -8.02 4.79
C ILE A 257 -3.31 -7.16 3.59
N PRO A 258 -3.83 -5.89 3.47
CA PRO A 258 -3.53 -5.06 2.29
C PRO A 258 -2.11 -4.52 2.27
N HIS A 259 -1.48 -4.40 3.44
CA HIS A 259 -0.13 -3.90 3.60
C HIS A 259 0.40 -4.20 5.00
N LYS A 260 1.71 -4.46 5.13
CA LYS A 260 2.37 -4.66 6.43
C LYS A 260 2.23 -3.40 7.31
N MET A 261 2.47 -2.21 6.72
CA MET A 261 2.27 -0.91 7.35
C MET A 261 0.82 -0.46 7.15
N SER A 262 -0.13 -1.07 7.89
CA SER A 262 -1.55 -0.72 7.81
C SER A 262 -2.26 -0.88 9.15
N VAL A 263 -3.25 -0.04 9.39
CA VAL A 263 -4.18 -0.21 10.52
C VAL A 263 -4.95 -1.53 10.42
N HIS A 264 -5.18 -2.03 9.20
CA HIS A 264 -5.76 -3.35 8.95
C HIS A 264 -4.90 -4.46 9.58
N ASN A 265 -3.58 -4.46 9.34
CA ASN A 265 -2.64 -5.40 9.95
C ASN A 265 -2.68 -5.31 11.48
N MET A 266 -2.66 -4.07 12.02
CA MET A 266 -2.76 -3.81 13.46
C MET A 266 -4.04 -4.41 14.05
N LEU A 267 -5.20 -4.19 13.42
CA LEU A 267 -6.49 -4.68 13.91
C LEU A 267 -6.62 -6.20 13.78
N ALA A 268 -6.13 -6.79 12.68
CA ALA A 268 -6.08 -8.26 12.54
C ALA A 268 -5.17 -8.89 13.59
N HIS A 269 -3.99 -8.28 13.82
CA HIS A 269 -3.06 -8.73 14.86
C HIS A 269 -3.73 -8.68 16.24
N LYS A 270 -4.38 -7.56 16.58
CA LYS A 270 -5.11 -7.43 17.84
C LYS A 270 -6.19 -8.49 18.00
N PHE A 271 -7.06 -8.65 17.00
CA PHE A 271 -8.15 -9.64 17.02
C PHE A 271 -7.65 -11.06 17.26
N LEU A 272 -6.65 -11.49 16.49
CA LEU A 272 -6.09 -12.85 16.60
C LEU A 272 -5.32 -13.06 17.90
N THR A 273 -4.66 -12.03 18.41
CA THR A 273 -3.98 -12.07 19.73
C THR A 273 -5.01 -12.17 20.87
N ASP A 274 -6.11 -11.45 20.80
CA ASP A 274 -7.22 -11.53 21.77
C ASP A 274 -7.87 -12.94 21.76
N LEU A 275 -7.82 -13.66 20.62
CA LEU A 275 -8.18 -15.09 20.52
C LEU A 275 -7.12 -16.04 21.10
N GLY A 276 -6.00 -15.54 21.64
CA GLY A 276 -4.90 -16.35 22.15
C GLY A 276 -4.06 -17.01 21.05
N LEU A 277 -4.08 -16.46 19.83
CA LEU A 277 -3.25 -16.87 18.72
C LEU A 277 -1.97 -16.02 18.66
N LYS A 278 -1.02 -16.42 17.81
CA LYS A 278 0.25 -15.72 17.58
C LYS A 278 0.36 -15.36 16.10
N PRO A 279 -0.30 -14.26 15.67
CA PRO A 279 -0.24 -13.82 14.30
C PRO A 279 1.11 -13.17 13.97
N GLY A 280 1.50 -13.22 12.70
CA GLY A 280 2.71 -12.54 12.24
C GLY A 280 3.04 -12.81 10.78
N VAL A 281 4.03 -12.08 10.27
CA VAL A 281 4.58 -12.29 8.93
C VAL A 281 5.64 -13.41 8.93
N PRO A 282 5.89 -14.09 7.80
CA PRO A 282 6.94 -15.10 7.68
C PRO A 282 8.30 -14.60 8.19
N GLY A 283 9.09 -15.47 8.79
CA GLY A 283 10.42 -15.15 9.35
C GLY A 283 10.42 -14.81 10.84
N LYS A 284 9.28 -14.52 11.47
CA LYS A 284 9.19 -14.40 12.93
C LYS A 284 9.03 -15.76 13.61
N LYS A 285 9.71 -15.95 14.76
CA LYS A 285 9.64 -17.23 15.52
C LYS A 285 8.27 -17.39 16.19
N ALA A 286 7.79 -18.63 16.20
CA ALA A 286 6.62 -19.09 16.96
C ALA A 286 5.26 -18.49 16.54
N ILE A 287 5.07 -18.09 15.28
CA ILE A 287 3.75 -17.74 14.75
C ILE A 287 2.89 -18.98 14.53
N ASN A 288 1.57 -18.85 14.73
CA ASN A 288 0.59 -19.89 14.44
C ASN A 288 -0.59 -19.37 13.57
N VAL A 289 -0.54 -18.11 13.14
CA VAL A 289 -1.34 -17.53 12.05
C VAL A 289 -0.40 -16.70 11.20
N ARG A 290 -0.40 -16.94 9.89
CA ARG A 290 0.49 -16.26 8.96
C ARG A 290 -0.24 -15.10 8.29
N PHE A 291 0.32 -13.92 8.33
CA PHE A 291 -0.13 -12.81 7.50
C PHE A 291 0.54 -12.83 6.14
N GLU A 292 -0.28 -12.66 5.09
CA GLU A 292 0.21 -12.44 3.72
C GLU A 292 -0.28 -11.08 3.19
N VAL A 293 0.61 -10.39 2.49
CA VAL A 293 0.29 -9.09 1.90
C VAL A 293 -0.28 -9.31 0.51
N VAL A 294 -1.53 -8.90 0.32
CA VAL A 294 -2.28 -9.08 -0.92
C VAL A 294 -2.92 -7.75 -1.34
N PRO A 295 -2.81 -7.36 -2.62
CA PRO A 295 -3.55 -6.19 -3.11
C PRO A 295 -5.05 -6.35 -2.87
N PRO A 296 -5.75 -5.31 -2.36
CA PRO A 296 -7.16 -5.38 -1.99
C PRO A 296 -8.06 -6.01 -3.06
N VAL A 297 -7.86 -5.63 -4.31
CA VAL A 297 -8.67 -6.11 -5.45
C VAL A 297 -8.51 -7.60 -5.75
N LYS A 298 -7.44 -8.26 -5.26
CA LYS A 298 -7.16 -9.69 -5.47
C LYS A 298 -7.66 -10.58 -4.32
N MET A 299 -7.93 -10.04 -3.13
CA MET A 299 -8.24 -10.82 -1.92
C MET A 299 -9.45 -11.75 -2.09
N ALA A 300 -10.55 -11.25 -2.69
CA ALA A 300 -11.75 -12.05 -2.92
C ALA A 300 -11.52 -13.25 -3.85
N GLY A 301 -10.63 -13.13 -4.83
CA GLY A 301 -10.22 -14.24 -5.70
C GLY A 301 -9.40 -15.28 -4.94
N ILE A 302 -8.42 -14.82 -4.16
CA ILE A 302 -7.50 -15.69 -3.43
C ILE A 302 -8.23 -16.53 -2.38
N ILE A 303 -9.07 -15.94 -1.53
CA ILE A 303 -9.83 -16.69 -0.51
C ILE A 303 -10.75 -17.76 -1.13
N LYS A 304 -11.25 -17.52 -2.35
CA LYS A 304 -12.07 -18.49 -3.08
C LYS A 304 -11.25 -19.70 -3.54
N GLU A 305 -10.03 -19.47 -4.01
CA GLU A 305 -9.18 -20.47 -4.67
C GLU A 305 -8.22 -21.18 -3.71
N ASN A 306 -7.82 -20.52 -2.60
CA ASN A 306 -6.84 -21.05 -1.66
C ASN A 306 -7.50 -21.45 -0.32
N GLU A 307 -7.45 -22.74 0.02
CA GLU A 307 -8.03 -23.30 1.26
C GLU A 307 -7.22 -22.97 2.53
N GLU A 308 -5.96 -22.57 2.39
CA GLU A 308 -5.15 -22.13 3.52
C GLU A 308 -5.56 -20.74 4.01
N VAL A 309 -6.23 -19.92 3.18
CA VAL A 309 -6.65 -18.58 3.53
C VAL A 309 -7.94 -18.65 4.35
N ALA A 310 -7.84 -18.35 5.64
CA ALA A 310 -8.96 -18.31 6.55
C ALA A 310 -9.81 -17.06 6.43
N GLY A 311 -9.21 -15.94 6.03
CA GLY A 311 -9.90 -14.67 5.93
C GLY A 311 -8.99 -13.55 5.47
N PHE A 312 -9.58 -12.36 5.34
CA PHE A 312 -8.84 -11.14 5.07
C PHE A 312 -9.49 -9.94 5.75
N ILE A 313 -8.67 -8.94 6.05
CA ILE A 313 -9.13 -7.63 6.51
C ILE A 313 -8.77 -6.57 5.46
N VAL A 314 -9.72 -5.71 5.12
CA VAL A 314 -9.55 -4.77 4.03
C VAL A 314 -10.49 -3.58 4.16
N ALA A 315 -10.15 -2.49 3.50
CA ALA A 315 -11.09 -1.37 3.30
C ALA A 315 -12.29 -1.80 2.45
N GLU A 316 -13.47 -1.26 2.77
CA GLU A 316 -14.64 -1.45 1.94
C GLU A 316 -14.47 -0.80 0.54
N PRO A 317 -15.13 -1.28 -0.51
CA PRO A 317 -16.26 -2.22 -0.51
C PRO A 317 -15.84 -3.67 -0.79
N ILE A 318 -14.56 -4.01 -0.69
CA ILE A 318 -14.01 -5.30 -1.14
C ILE A 318 -14.64 -6.46 -0.34
N GLY A 319 -14.71 -6.32 0.99
CA GLY A 319 -15.28 -7.36 1.84
C GLY A 319 -16.77 -7.54 1.64
N SER A 320 -17.54 -6.45 1.61
CA SER A 320 -18.98 -6.50 1.34
C SER A 320 -19.30 -7.06 -0.05
N ASN A 321 -18.46 -6.77 -1.05
CA ASN A 321 -18.60 -7.35 -2.39
C ASN A 321 -18.33 -8.86 -2.40
N ALA A 322 -17.33 -9.33 -1.62
CA ALA A 322 -17.06 -10.77 -1.47
C ALA A 322 -18.21 -11.50 -0.77
N ILE A 323 -18.82 -10.89 0.26
CA ILE A 323 -20.01 -11.41 0.94
C ILE A 323 -21.19 -11.47 -0.04
N ALA A 324 -21.47 -10.40 -0.77
CA ALA A 324 -22.57 -10.33 -1.72
C ALA A 324 -22.45 -11.38 -2.85
N LYS A 325 -21.23 -11.78 -3.20
CA LYS A 325 -20.94 -12.85 -4.17
C LYS A 325 -20.94 -14.26 -3.55
N GLY A 326 -21.20 -14.41 -2.25
CA GLY A 326 -21.17 -15.68 -1.54
C GLY A 326 -19.76 -16.32 -1.43
N ILE A 327 -18.70 -15.50 -1.54
CA ILE A 327 -17.31 -15.94 -1.47
C ILE A 327 -16.80 -16.02 -0.03
N ALA A 328 -17.29 -15.13 0.83
CA ALA A 328 -16.83 -14.98 2.21
C ALA A 328 -18.01 -14.66 3.15
N GLU A 329 -17.79 -14.84 4.45
CA GLU A 329 -18.71 -14.48 5.51
C GLU A 329 -18.20 -13.32 6.34
N PHE A 330 -19.14 -12.54 6.88
CA PHE A 330 -18.84 -11.44 7.80
C PHE A 330 -18.23 -11.95 9.10
N GLN A 331 -17.14 -11.32 9.55
CA GLN A 331 -16.56 -11.58 10.86
C GLN A 331 -16.75 -10.38 11.79
N PHE A 332 -16.26 -9.20 11.43
CA PHE A 332 -16.48 -7.95 12.17
C PHE A 332 -16.18 -6.71 11.32
N LEU A 333 -16.71 -5.56 11.75
CA LEU A 333 -16.28 -4.24 11.29
C LEU A 333 -15.18 -3.69 12.20
N SER A 334 -14.22 -3.00 11.64
CA SER A 334 -13.07 -2.45 12.36
C SER A 334 -13.44 -1.55 13.55
N ALA A 335 -14.56 -0.83 13.46
CA ALA A 335 -15.09 0.00 14.53
C ALA A 335 -15.45 -0.77 15.81
N SER A 336 -15.69 -2.08 15.72
CA SER A 336 -15.94 -2.93 16.91
C SER A 336 -14.69 -3.16 17.76
N LEU A 337 -13.51 -3.07 17.16
CA LEU A 337 -12.22 -3.20 17.85
C LEU A 337 -11.65 -1.84 18.29
N TRP A 338 -11.89 -0.82 17.48
CA TRP A 338 -11.48 0.55 17.77
C TRP A 338 -12.40 1.55 17.06
N LYS A 339 -13.35 2.09 17.81
CA LYS A 339 -14.33 3.05 17.30
C LYS A 339 -13.64 4.36 16.87
N ASN A 340 -14.02 4.88 15.73
CA ASN A 340 -13.52 6.12 15.13
C ASN A 340 -12.00 6.12 14.84
N HIS A 341 -11.40 4.96 14.67
CA HIS A 341 -9.98 4.88 14.35
C HIS A 341 -9.66 5.53 12.99
N PRO A 342 -8.53 6.26 12.87
CA PRO A 342 -8.02 6.67 11.57
C PRO A 342 -7.47 5.46 10.80
N CYS A 343 -7.54 5.49 9.48
CA CYS A 343 -6.93 4.46 8.64
C CYS A 343 -6.13 5.08 7.50
N CYS A 344 -6.80 5.71 6.50
CA CYS A 344 -6.12 6.51 5.49
C CYS A 344 -6.10 7.99 5.88
N VAL A 345 -5.04 8.65 5.44
CA VAL A 345 -4.79 10.08 5.66
C VAL A 345 -4.52 10.78 4.33
N VAL A 346 -4.66 12.08 4.32
CA VAL A 346 -4.19 12.95 3.24
C VAL A 346 -2.80 13.43 3.62
N ALA A 347 -1.79 12.81 3.03
CA ALA A 347 -0.40 13.23 3.15
C ALA A 347 -0.04 14.14 1.98
N MET A 348 0.65 15.24 2.26
CA MET A 348 1.02 16.26 1.28
C MET A 348 2.49 16.64 1.42
N ARG A 349 3.14 16.96 0.31
CA ARG A 349 4.54 17.36 0.28
C ARG A 349 4.74 18.76 0.89
N ASP A 350 5.77 18.92 1.70
CA ASP A 350 6.14 20.19 2.33
C ASP A 350 6.38 21.31 1.31
N GLU A 351 6.98 20.98 0.15
CA GLU A 351 7.19 21.91 -0.96
C GLU A 351 5.86 22.50 -1.43
N PHE A 352 4.84 21.65 -1.69
CA PHE A 352 3.53 22.10 -2.15
C PHE A 352 2.81 22.93 -1.09
N ILE A 353 2.88 22.52 0.18
CA ILE A 353 2.30 23.25 1.30
C ILE A 353 2.90 24.67 1.41
N SER A 354 4.21 24.77 1.22
CA SER A 354 4.93 26.04 1.36
C SER A 354 4.70 26.98 0.19
N GLU A 355 4.67 26.45 -1.04
CA GLU A 355 4.52 27.24 -2.25
C GLU A 355 3.07 27.66 -2.51
N TYR A 356 2.08 26.83 -2.14
CA TYR A 356 0.66 27.04 -2.50
C TYR A 356 -0.29 26.85 -1.30
N PRO A 357 -0.07 27.55 -0.16
CA PRO A 357 -0.86 27.35 1.06
C PRO A 357 -2.37 27.60 0.84
N ASP A 358 -2.74 28.58 0.02
CA ASP A 358 -4.15 28.87 -0.28
C ASP A 358 -4.85 27.71 -1.01
N ALA A 359 -4.14 27.01 -1.91
CA ALA A 359 -4.65 25.82 -2.57
C ALA A 359 -4.85 24.68 -1.57
N VAL A 360 -3.96 24.53 -0.58
CA VAL A 360 -4.08 23.51 0.47
C VAL A 360 -5.27 23.80 1.38
N TYR A 361 -5.47 25.04 1.82
CA TYR A 361 -6.65 25.44 2.61
C TYR A 361 -7.96 25.17 1.87
N GLU A 362 -8.02 25.56 0.59
CA GLU A 362 -9.20 25.32 -0.25
C GLU A 362 -9.44 23.82 -0.46
N PHE A 363 -8.40 23.04 -0.78
CA PHE A 363 -8.50 21.61 -1.02
C PHE A 363 -9.00 20.85 0.22
N THR A 364 -8.42 21.12 1.39
CA THR A 364 -8.84 20.47 2.64
C THR A 364 -10.28 20.87 3.02
N SER A 365 -10.65 22.13 2.84
CA SER A 365 -12.03 22.59 3.05
C SER A 365 -13.02 21.90 2.12
N LEU A 366 -12.70 21.77 0.85
CA LEU A 366 -13.55 21.09 -0.14
C LEU A 366 -13.66 19.59 0.11
N LEU A 367 -12.59 18.93 0.60
CA LEU A 367 -12.64 17.53 1.02
C LEU A 367 -13.59 17.32 2.21
N VAL A 368 -13.54 18.19 3.21
CA VAL A 368 -14.48 18.13 4.36
C VAL A 368 -15.92 18.33 3.89
N GLN A 369 -16.17 19.27 2.96
CA GLN A 369 -17.49 19.47 2.36
C GLN A 369 -17.95 18.24 1.57
N ALA A 370 -17.06 17.61 0.80
CA ALA A 370 -17.34 16.36 0.10
C ALA A 370 -17.67 15.22 1.08
N GLY A 371 -16.97 15.11 2.20
CA GLY A 371 -17.28 14.16 3.27
C GLY A 371 -18.67 14.39 3.89
N LYS A 372 -19.01 15.64 4.19
CA LYS A 372 -20.37 16.03 4.66
C LYS A 372 -21.43 15.73 3.61
N PHE A 373 -21.15 15.96 2.33
CA PHE A 373 -22.06 15.61 1.22
C PHE A 373 -22.34 14.11 1.17
N ILE A 374 -21.32 13.26 1.33
CA ILE A 374 -21.47 11.79 1.35
C ILE A 374 -22.46 11.39 2.45
N GLU A 375 -22.31 11.93 3.64
CA GLU A 375 -23.17 11.60 4.80
C GLU A 375 -24.63 12.01 4.58
N GLN A 376 -24.85 13.16 3.95
CA GLN A 376 -26.19 13.71 3.68
C GLN A 376 -26.85 13.08 2.44
N ASN A 377 -26.07 12.50 1.51
CA ASN A 377 -26.54 12.06 0.19
C ASN A 377 -26.02 10.66 -0.15
N LYS A 378 -26.14 9.69 0.76
CA LYS A 378 -25.50 8.36 0.67
C LYS A 378 -25.80 7.63 -0.65
N LYS A 379 -27.07 7.66 -1.10
CA LYS A 379 -27.46 7.05 -2.38
C LYS A 379 -26.72 7.69 -3.58
N LYS A 380 -26.64 9.03 -3.60
CA LYS A 380 -25.91 9.74 -4.67
C LYS A 380 -24.42 9.50 -4.58
N ALA A 381 -23.89 9.44 -3.37
CA ALA A 381 -22.49 9.09 -3.12
C ALA A 381 -22.18 7.66 -3.59
N ALA A 382 -23.09 6.70 -3.41
CA ALA A 382 -22.94 5.33 -3.93
C ALA A 382 -22.87 5.29 -5.48
N GLU A 383 -23.69 6.09 -6.17
CA GLU A 383 -23.61 6.22 -7.63
C GLU A 383 -22.26 6.77 -8.09
N ILE A 384 -21.77 7.83 -7.43
CA ILE A 384 -20.45 8.43 -7.70
C ILE A 384 -19.33 7.42 -7.40
N ALA A 385 -19.47 6.69 -6.30
CA ALA A 385 -18.49 5.69 -5.88
C ALA A 385 -18.31 4.57 -6.90
N VAL A 386 -19.37 4.04 -7.50
CA VAL A 386 -19.24 3.03 -8.59
C VAL A 386 -18.41 3.58 -9.73
N ALA A 387 -18.68 4.79 -10.19
CA ALA A 387 -17.95 5.40 -11.30
C ALA A 387 -16.50 5.73 -10.96
N PHE A 388 -16.20 6.05 -9.68
CA PHE A 388 -14.87 6.41 -9.24
C PHE A 388 -14.00 5.19 -8.91
N LEU A 389 -14.57 4.18 -8.24
CA LEU A 389 -13.84 3.00 -7.76
C LEU A 389 -13.75 1.88 -8.79
N ASP A 390 -14.71 1.78 -9.70
CA ASP A 390 -14.77 0.69 -10.68
C ASP A 390 -15.10 1.19 -12.10
N PRO A 391 -14.33 2.18 -12.63
CA PRO A 391 -14.61 2.79 -13.92
C PRO A 391 -14.56 1.79 -15.09
N LYS A 392 -13.77 0.73 -14.96
CA LYS A 392 -13.64 -0.34 -15.97
C LYS A 392 -14.55 -1.53 -15.73
N LYS A 393 -15.34 -1.53 -14.63
CA LYS A 393 -16.22 -2.64 -14.21
C LYS A 393 -15.50 -3.96 -13.92
N GLU A 394 -14.22 -3.91 -13.57
CA GLU A 394 -13.39 -5.08 -13.27
C GLU A 394 -13.69 -5.67 -11.88
N LEU A 395 -14.09 -4.83 -10.91
CA LEU A 395 -14.47 -5.25 -9.56
C LEU A 395 -15.93 -5.73 -9.50
N GLY A 396 -16.75 -5.35 -10.46
CA GLY A 396 -18.19 -5.65 -10.49
C GLY A 396 -18.94 -5.02 -9.33
N LEU A 397 -18.59 -3.78 -8.95
CA LEU A 397 -19.26 -3.03 -7.90
C LEU A 397 -20.65 -2.59 -8.34
N THR A 398 -21.60 -2.65 -7.42
CA THR A 398 -22.99 -2.20 -7.66
C THR A 398 -23.36 -1.08 -6.71
N ILE A 399 -24.30 -0.22 -7.13
CA ILE A 399 -24.84 0.83 -6.26
C ILE A 399 -25.42 0.23 -4.98
N SER A 400 -26.07 -0.94 -5.06
CA SER A 400 -26.66 -1.62 -3.89
C SER A 400 -25.60 -2.01 -2.84
N VAL A 401 -24.44 -2.53 -3.26
CA VAL A 401 -23.34 -2.86 -2.34
C VAL A 401 -22.79 -1.59 -1.69
N LEU A 402 -22.55 -0.55 -2.48
CA LEU A 402 -21.99 0.71 -1.96
C LEU A 402 -23.01 1.48 -1.09
N ASP A 403 -24.28 1.46 -1.44
CA ASP A 403 -25.33 2.05 -0.60
C ASP A 403 -25.39 1.35 0.78
N LYS A 404 -25.30 0.00 0.80
CA LYS A 404 -25.20 -0.76 2.05
C LYS A 404 -23.97 -0.38 2.87
N VAL A 405 -22.80 -0.29 2.24
CA VAL A 405 -21.55 0.10 2.91
C VAL A 405 -21.63 1.49 3.52
N LEU A 406 -22.16 2.47 2.78
CA LEU A 406 -22.28 3.85 3.24
C LEU A 406 -23.38 4.06 4.30
N ASN A 407 -24.38 3.17 4.36
CA ASN A 407 -25.43 3.20 5.38
C ASN A 407 -25.14 2.36 6.62
N GLU A 408 -24.02 1.63 6.65
CA GLU A 408 -23.62 0.81 7.80
C GLU A 408 -23.30 1.72 9.01
N PRO A 409 -24.03 1.61 10.15
CA PRO A 409 -23.85 2.51 11.30
C PRO A 409 -22.45 2.47 11.94
N GLN A 410 -21.76 1.33 11.84
CA GLN A 410 -20.38 1.13 12.31
C GLN A 410 -19.38 1.16 11.15
N GLY A 411 -19.84 1.57 9.98
CA GLY A 411 -19.06 1.63 8.75
C GLY A 411 -18.16 2.86 8.67
N ILE A 412 -17.81 3.19 7.44
CA ILE A 412 -16.95 4.32 7.12
C ILE A 412 -17.60 5.67 7.47
N THR A 413 -16.80 6.58 8.02
CA THR A 413 -17.23 7.94 8.40
C THR A 413 -16.31 8.96 7.73
N MET A 414 -16.90 9.93 6.99
CA MET A 414 -16.16 10.96 6.25
C MET A 414 -16.60 12.40 6.59
N ASN A 415 -17.53 12.58 7.50
CA ASN A 415 -17.99 13.91 7.95
C ASN A 415 -17.13 14.50 9.09
N ASP A 416 -16.22 13.71 9.65
CA ASP A 416 -15.24 14.11 10.66
C ASP A 416 -13.86 13.65 10.23
N LEU A 417 -13.12 14.53 9.55
CA LEU A 417 -11.80 14.26 9.00
C LEU A 417 -10.67 14.89 9.83
N TYR A 418 -11.00 15.39 11.04
CA TYR A 418 -10.02 16.00 11.93
C TYR A 418 -9.05 14.95 12.50
N PRO A 419 -7.71 15.11 12.35
CA PRO A 419 -6.74 14.19 12.91
C PRO A 419 -6.57 14.44 14.43
N VAL A 420 -6.68 13.35 15.20
CA VAL A 420 -6.42 13.35 16.65
C VAL A 420 -5.02 12.79 16.87
N LEU A 421 -4.13 13.58 17.45
CA LEU A 421 -2.70 13.22 17.60
C LEU A 421 -2.51 11.93 18.41
N GLU A 422 -3.31 11.74 19.46
CA GLU A 422 -3.27 10.56 20.32
C GLU A 422 -3.65 9.27 19.55
N ASP A 423 -4.55 9.36 18.57
CA ASP A 423 -4.91 8.22 17.73
C ASP A 423 -3.75 7.85 16.78
N ILE A 424 -3.05 8.84 16.23
CA ILE A 424 -1.86 8.62 15.40
C ILE A 424 -0.73 8.02 16.24
N ASP A 425 -0.47 8.56 17.44
CA ASP A 425 0.54 8.01 18.36
C ASP A 425 0.20 6.57 18.78
N LYS A 426 -1.07 6.26 19.04
CA LYS A 426 -1.54 4.91 19.36
C LYS A 426 -1.23 3.90 18.26
N ILE A 427 -1.37 4.29 16.99
CA ILE A 427 -1.04 3.42 15.85
C ILE A 427 0.45 3.07 15.89
N GLN A 428 1.33 4.07 15.93
CA GLN A 428 2.77 3.81 15.90
C GLN A 428 3.24 2.98 17.11
N ARG A 429 2.76 3.28 18.32
CA ARG A 429 3.15 2.52 19.51
C ARG A 429 2.70 1.07 19.43
N TYR A 430 1.47 0.82 19.01
CA TYR A 430 1.01 -0.57 18.89
C TYR A 430 1.84 -1.34 17.86
N MET A 431 2.08 -0.76 16.70
CA MET A 431 2.85 -1.40 15.63
C MET A 431 4.31 -1.62 16.04
N HIS A 432 4.93 -0.65 16.67
CA HIS A 432 6.31 -0.74 17.16
C HIS A 432 6.43 -1.73 18.33
N ASP A 433 5.64 -1.54 19.40
CA ASP A 433 5.84 -2.26 20.67
C ASP A 433 5.25 -3.69 20.66
N GLN A 434 4.15 -3.94 19.90
CA GLN A 434 3.47 -5.23 19.88
C GLN A 434 3.78 -6.05 18.64
N MET A 435 4.11 -5.40 17.53
CA MET A 435 4.31 -6.08 16.25
C MET A 435 5.76 -6.01 15.78
N ASP A 436 6.61 -5.17 16.39
CA ASP A 436 8.01 -4.94 16.00
C ASP A 436 8.12 -4.50 14.52
N ILE A 437 7.28 -3.55 14.13
CA ILE A 437 7.26 -2.92 12.80
C ILE A 437 7.04 -1.41 12.90
N GLY A 438 7.61 -0.68 11.92
CA GLY A 438 7.54 0.78 11.86
C GLY A 438 8.57 1.46 12.77
N VAL A 439 8.62 2.77 12.66
CA VAL A 439 9.48 3.65 13.47
C VAL A 439 8.62 4.60 14.29
N LEU A 440 9.11 4.99 15.47
CA LEU A 440 8.46 6.02 16.26
C LEU A 440 8.87 7.40 15.73
N ILE A 441 7.88 8.22 15.43
CA ILE A 441 8.06 9.59 14.93
C ILE A 441 7.54 10.61 15.94
N ASP A 442 7.96 11.84 15.77
CA ASP A 442 7.35 13.00 16.42
C ASP A 442 6.05 13.35 15.69
N VAL A 443 4.91 12.95 16.29
CA VAL A 443 3.57 13.11 15.70
C VAL A 443 3.20 14.60 15.56
N GLU A 444 3.62 15.47 16.49
CA GLU A 444 3.34 16.91 16.41
C GLU A 444 4.06 17.56 15.21
N ARG A 445 5.25 17.06 14.87
CA ARG A 445 5.98 17.52 13.69
C ARG A 445 5.43 16.94 12.39
N PHE A 446 4.82 15.76 12.43
CA PHE A 446 4.26 15.09 11.26
C PHE A 446 2.90 15.67 10.85
N VAL A 447 2.04 16.01 11.83
CA VAL A 447 0.67 16.49 11.59
C VAL A 447 0.65 18.01 11.54
N ASP A 448 0.20 18.59 10.41
CA ASP A 448 0.00 20.04 10.30
C ASP A 448 -1.49 20.37 10.52
N LEU A 449 -1.85 20.61 11.78
CA LEU A 449 -3.22 20.83 12.22
C LEU A 449 -3.87 22.10 11.65
N LYS A 450 -3.08 23.10 11.21
CA LYS A 450 -3.65 24.39 10.76
C LYS A 450 -4.68 24.26 9.64
N PHE A 451 -4.50 23.28 8.74
CA PHE A 451 -5.43 23.03 7.63
C PHE A 451 -6.70 22.32 8.11
N ALA A 452 -6.57 21.34 8.99
CA ALA A 452 -7.70 20.67 9.64
C ALA A 452 -8.51 21.62 10.52
N ASP A 453 -7.82 22.50 11.28
CA ASP A 453 -8.45 23.54 12.09
C ASP A 453 -9.30 24.50 11.24
N ALA A 454 -8.80 24.92 10.09
CA ALA A 454 -9.54 25.79 9.18
C ALA A 454 -10.70 25.08 8.45
N ALA A 455 -10.54 23.77 8.13
CA ALA A 455 -11.53 23.04 7.33
C ALA A 455 -12.65 22.41 8.17
N CYS A 456 -12.36 21.96 9.40
CA CYS A 456 -13.29 21.16 10.22
C CYS A 456 -14.00 21.99 11.30
N LYS A 457 -13.48 23.14 11.69
CA LYS A 457 -14.08 24.08 12.66
C LYS A 457 -14.88 25.16 11.95
#